data_54f63df5362ae5b4d660d167fae1dd80
#
_entry.id   54f63df5362ae5b4d660d167fae1dd80
#
_cell.length_a   1.000
_cell.length_b   1.000
_cell.length_c   1.000
_cell.angle_alpha   90.00
_cell.angle_beta   90.00
_cell.angle_gamma   90.00
#
_symmetry.space_group_name_H-M   'P 1'
#
loop_
_entity.id
_entity.type
_entity.pdbx_description
1 polymer ?
#
loop_
_entity_poly.entity_id
_entity_poly.type
_entity_poly.pdbx_seq_one_letter_code
_entity_poly.pdbx_strand_id
1 'polypeptide(L)'
;MHRLTEQFVDYCRKNLILTESESYNYHSLPVCIVDCVYSLRAKYYNVTIPIVERYVATYMGGDRNSTGDTISDFIKHIDALGGPEVFADKVVKNHQKLGGKANIPKEQVCYKLAQYLSYLHIETIEDFQSFESQELLEIVIRAVKGLGDAGTNYLFMLAGDANRCKPDVHIHHCIKDACGCSIPNEECQTLFTDAVAILKQDYPYLTVRKLDGIIWRKYQAQS
;
A
#
# COMPACT_ATOMS: atom_id res chain seq x y z
N MET A 1 -11.09 -22.24 8.56
CA MET A 1 -9.96 -21.75 7.74
C MET A 1 -9.51 -22.79 6.69
N HIS A 2 -9.10 -24.02 7.02
CA HIS A 2 -8.53 -25.01 6.09
C HIS A 2 -9.34 -25.19 4.77
N ARG A 3 -10.66 -25.42 4.84
CA ARG A 3 -11.52 -25.57 3.65
C ARG A 3 -11.55 -24.32 2.78
N LEU A 4 -11.54 -23.12 3.38
CA LEU A 4 -11.48 -21.85 2.64
C LEU A 4 -10.16 -21.71 1.90
N THR A 5 -9.06 -22.05 2.56
CA THR A 5 -7.72 -22.02 1.95
C THR A 5 -7.64 -22.94 0.74
N GLU A 6 -8.17 -24.17 0.82
CA GLU A 6 -8.19 -25.11 -0.31
C GLU A 6 -9.01 -24.56 -1.50
N GLN A 7 -10.21 -24.02 -1.23
CA GLN A 7 -11.05 -23.41 -2.27
C GLN A 7 -10.35 -22.23 -2.94
N PHE A 8 -9.71 -21.37 -2.13
CA PHE A 8 -8.98 -20.20 -2.63
C PHE A 8 -7.76 -20.62 -3.47
N VAL A 9 -6.98 -21.61 -3.02
CA VAL A 9 -5.84 -22.17 -3.76
C VAL A 9 -6.28 -22.76 -5.11
N ASP A 10 -7.35 -23.55 -5.10
CA ASP A 10 -7.90 -24.13 -6.32
C ASP A 10 -8.38 -23.06 -7.31
N TYR A 11 -9.03 -22.02 -6.79
CA TYR A 11 -9.41 -20.87 -7.61
C TYR A 11 -8.21 -20.17 -8.22
N CYS A 12 -7.17 -19.91 -7.42
CA CYS A 12 -5.95 -19.26 -7.87
C CYS A 12 -5.28 -20.06 -8.99
N ARG A 13 -5.12 -21.37 -8.83
CA ARG A 13 -4.54 -22.26 -9.85
C ARG A 13 -5.31 -22.24 -11.17
N LYS A 14 -6.65 -22.22 -11.10
CA LYS A 14 -7.53 -22.28 -12.28
C LYS A 14 -7.70 -20.94 -13.00
N ASN A 15 -7.64 -19.86 -12.27
CA ASN A 15 -8.12 -18.56 -12.76
C ASN A 15 -7.06 -17.46 -12.82
N LEU A 16 -5.87 -17.66 -12.22
CA LEU A 16 -4.80 -16.67 -12.18
C LEU A 16 -3.58 -17.16 -12.96
N ILE A 17 -2.86 -16.22 -13.55
CA ILE A 17 -1.55 -16.48 -14.15
C ILE A 17 -0.51 -16.23 -13.06
N LEU A 18 -0.08 -17.31 -12.39
CA LEU A 18 0.83 -17.26 -11.25
C LEU A 18 2.32 -17.25 -11.70
N THR A 19 2.63 -16.51 -12.75
CA THR A 19 4.00 -16.34 -13.23
C THR A 19 4.77 -15.32 -12.37
N GLU A 20 6.11 -15.33 -12.50
CA GLU A 20 6.92 -14.25 -11.93
C GLU A 20 6.43 -12.90 -12.44
N SER A 21 5.87 -12.10 -11.55
CA SER A 21 5.61 -10.70 -11.83
C SER A 21 6.71 -9.88 -11.15
N GLU A 22 7.29 -8.94 -11.87
CA GLU A 22 8.16 -7.94 -11.26
C GLU A 22 7.39 -7.24 -10.14
N SER A 23 7.93 -7.26 -8.93
CA SER A 23 7.44 -6.44 -7.85
C SER A 23 8.03 -5.04 -8.05
N TYR A 24 7.19 -4.05 -8.25
CA TYR A 24 7.62 -2.67 -8.24
C TYR A 24 7.98 -2.27 -6.79
N ASN A 25 9.22 -1.85 -6.58
CA ASN A 25 9.69 -1.35 -5.29
C ASN A 25 10.05 0.13 -5.42
N TYR A 26 9.54 0.96 -4.53
CA TYR A 26 10.05 2.30 -4.33
C TYR A 26 11.33 2.25 -3.49
N HIS A 27 12.19 3.25 -3.67
CA HIS A 27 13.39 3.44 -2.88
C HIS A 27 13.29 4.67 -1.95
N SER A 28 12.17 5.38 -2.00
CA SER A 28 11.86 6.54 -1.17
C SER A 28 10.63 6.28 -0.32
N LEU A 29 10.74 6.38 0.99
CA LEU A 29 9.61 6.23 1.92
C LEU A 29 8.54 7.33 1.75
N PRO A 30 8.88 8.60 1.50
CA PRO A 30 7.90 9.62 1.10
C PRO A 30 7.05 9.21 -0.10
N VAL A 31 7.64 8.61 -1.13
CA VAL A 31 6.88 8.12 -2.30
C VAL A 31 5.92 7.00 -1.90
N CYS A 32 6.35 6.09 -1.01
CA CYS A 32 5.46 5.06 -0.46
C CYS A 32 4.25 5.68 0.26
N ILE A 33 4.47 6.76 1.03
CA ILE A 33 3.38 7.49 1.72
C ILE A 33 2.41 8.10 0.72
N VAL A 34 2.92 8.81 -0.29
CA VAL A 34 2.11 9.47 -1.31
C VAL A 34 1.28 8.44 -2.08
N ASP A 35 1.91 7.37 -2.59
CA ASP A 35 1.20 6.30 -3.29
C ASP A 35 0.15 5.65 -2.38
N CYS A 36 0.55 5.24 -1.18
CA CYS A 36 -0.34 4.59 -0.23
C CYS A 36 -1.61 5.41 0.01
N VAL A 37 -1.46 6.65 0.42
CA VAL A 37 -2.60 7.49 0.83
C VAL A 37 -3.49 7.87 -0.36
N TYR A 38 -2.88 8.23 -1.50
CA TYR A 38 -3.65 8.65 -2.66
C TYR A 38 -4.29 7.48 -3.42
N SER A 39 -3.81 6.23 -3.23
CA SER A 39 -4.45 5.03 -3.79
C SER A 39 -5.76 4.64 -3.08
N LEU A 40 -5.94 5.08 -1.84
CA LEU A 40 -7.14 4.73 -1.08
C LEU A 40 -8.39 5.33 -1.72
N ARG A 41 -9.34 4.45 -2.11
CA ARG A 41 -10.59 4.84 -2.78
C ARG A 41 -10.40 5.71 -4.02
N ALA A 42 -9.37 5.44 -4.81
CA ALA A 42 -9.07 6.15 -6.03
C ALA A 42 -8.83 5.19 -7.20
N LYS A 43 -9.05 5.68 -8.42
CA LYS A 43 -8.64 4.98 -9.63
C LYS A 43 -7.13 5.10 -9.77
N TYR A 44 -6.41 4.00 -9.53
CA TYR A 44 -4.97 3.99 -9.37
C TYR A 44 -4.22 4.66 -10.53
N TYR A 45 -4.45 4.21 -11.76
CA TYR A 45 -3.75 4.73 -12.95
C TYR A 45 -4.14 6.17 -13.30
N ASN A 46 -5.40 6.56 -13.03
CA ASN A 46 -5.92 7.87 -13.43
C ASN A 46 -5.68 8.96 -12.36
N VAL A 47 -5.47 8.57 -11.11
CA VAL A 47 -5.35 9.50 -9.99
C VAL A 47 -4.01 9.34 -9.28
N THR A 48 -3.71 8.12 -8.78
CA THR A 48 -2.55 7.90 -7.92
C THR A 48 -1.24 8.04 -8.68
N ILE A 49 -1.11 7.36 -9.82
CA ILE A 49 0.11 7.44 -10.63
C ILE A 49 0.46 8.88 -11.04
N PRO A 50 -0.46 9.69 -11.60
CA PRO A 50 -0.15 11.09 -11.91
C PRO A 50 0.26 11.93 -10.70
N ILE A 51 -0.25 11.62 -9.50
CA ILE A 51 0.15 12.31 -8.25
C ILE A 51 1.59 11.93 -7.88
N VAL A 52 1.89 10.64 -7.87
CA VAL A 52 3.25 10.14 -7.61
C VAL A 52 4.25 10.74 -8.60
N GLU A 53 3.91 10.78 -9.89
CA GLU A 53 4.77 11.38 -10.91
C GLU A 53 5.04 12.86 -10.68
N ARG A 54 4.02 13.64 -10.27
CA ARG A 54 4.22 15.05 -9.94
C ARG A 54 5.12 15.25 -8.74
N TYR A 55 4.97 14.42 -7.70
CA TYR A 55 5.86 14.45 -6.54
C TYR A 55 7.30 14.16 -6.95
N VAL A 56 7.50 13.05 -7.66
CA VAL A 56 8.83 12.61 -8.16
C VAL A 56 9.47 13.66 -9.07
N ALA A 57 8.70 14.25 -9.97
CA ALA A 57 9.19 15.32 -10.86
C ALA A 57 9.60 16.58 -10.08
N THR A 58 8.89 16.88 -8.98
CA THR A 58 9.16 18.09 -8.20
C THR A 58 10.38 17.97 -7.31
N TYR A 59 10.57 16.81 -6.65
CA TYR A 59 11.57 16.66 -5.59
C TYR A 59 12.66 15.63 -5.89
N MET A 60 12.45 14.74 -6.87
CA MET A 60 13.38 13.64 -7.17
C MET A 60 13.93 13.68 -8.60
N GLY A 61 13.86 14.83 -9.25
CA GLY A 61 14.38 14.99 -10.63
C GLY A 61 13.70 14.11 -11.67
N GLY A 62 12.50 13.56 -11.41
CA GLY A 62 11.78 12.69 -12.30
C GLY A 62 12.17 11.20 -12.21
N ASP A 63 13.11 10.84 -11.36
CA ASP A 63 13.53 9.44 -11.17
C ASP A 63 12.81 8.79 -9.98
N ARG A 64 11.89 7.88 -10.28
CA ARG A 64 11.17 7.10 -9.25
C ARG A 64 12.06 6.15 -8.44
N ASN A 65 13.22 5.79 -8.99
CA ASN A 65 14.16 4.88 -8.33
C ASN A 65 15.17 5.63 -7.46
N SER A 66 15.11 6.96 -7.44
CA SER A 66 15.93 7.76 -6.54
C SER A 66 15.61 7.47 -5.08
N THR A 67 16.67 7.43 -4.25
CA THR A 67 16.55 7.34 -2.78
C THR A 67 16.50 8.73 -2.13
N GLY A 68 16.43 9.81 -2.93
CA GLY A 68 16.81 11.16 -2.58
C GLY A 68 16.06 11.85 -1.46
N ASP A 69 14.82 11.45 -1.14
CA ASP A 69 14.01 12.11 -0.11
C ASP A 69 13.88 11.25 1.15
N THR A 70 14.18 11.85 2.30
CA THR A 70 13.87 11.30 3.62
C THR A 70 12.51 11.79 4.12
N ILE A 71 12.01 11.20 5.21
CA ILE A 71 10.79 11.68 5.88
C ILE A 71 10.96 13.12 6.38
N SER A 72 12.14 13.45 6.92
CA SER A 72 12.45 14.83 7.34
C SER A 72 12.44 15.80 6.16
N ASP A 73 12.94 15.41 4.99
CA ASP A 73 12.88 16.24 3.79
C ASP A 73 11.46 16.43 3.30
N PHE A 74 10.65 15.37 3.29
CA PHE A 74 9.23 15.45 2.94
C PHE A 74 8.46 16.45 3.82
N ILE A 75 8.67 16.40 5.14
CA ILE A 75 8.08 17.36 6.09
C ILE A 75 8.55 18.77 5.77
N LYS A 76 9.87 19.00 5.61
CA LYS A 76 10.44 20.30 5.25
C LYS A 76 9.88 20.86 3.94
N HIS A 77 9.69 20.02 2.92
CA HIS A 77 9.09 20.44 1.65
C HIS A 77 7.67 20.95 1.84
N ILE A 78 6.86 20.25 2.63
CA ILE A 78 5.48 20.64 2.92
C ILE A 78 5.46 21.96 3.73
N ASP A 79 6.29 22.07 4.77
CA ASP A 79 6.37 23.24 5.64
C ASP A 79 6.85 24.48 4.86
N ALA A 80 7.85 24.34 4.01
CA ALA A 80 8.39 25.41 3.17
C ALA A 80 7.36 25.95 2.16
N LEU A 81 6.40 25.12 1.74
CA LEU A 81 5.28 25.56 0.89
C LEU A 81 4.22 26.37 1.66
N GLY A 82 4.15 26.23 2.99
CA GLY A 82 3.12 26.81 3.85
C GLY A 82 2.11 25.79 4.37
N GLY A 83 2.43 24.50 4.30
CA GLY A 83 1.66 23.41 4.89
C GLY A 83 0.98 22.47 3.89
N PRO A 84 0.28 21.44 4.40
CA PRO A 84 -0.29 20.36 3.59
C PRO A 84 -1.29 20.83 2.53
N GLU A 85 -2.12 21.82 2.81
CA GLU A 85 -3.10 22.36 1.85
C GLU A 85 -2.40 22.95 0.63
N VAL A 86 -1.33 23.74 0.85
CA VAL A 86 -0.54 24.33 -0.25
C VAL A 86 0.24 23.26 -1.02
N PHE A 87 0.69 22.19 -0.36
CA PHE A 87 1.25 21.01 -1.02
C PHE A 87 0.22 20.34 -1.93
N ALA A 88 -1.04 20.23 -1.47
CA ALA A 88 -2.14 19.72 -2.30
C ALA A 88 -2.37 20.55 -3.55
N ASP A 89 -2.32 21.89 -3.42
CA ASP A 89 -2.50 22.83 -4.54
C ASP A 89 -1.35 22.79 -5.55
N LYS A 90 -0.13 22.90 -5.06
CA LYS A 90 1.04 23.19 -5.90
C LYS A 90 1.71 21.96 -6.44
N VAL A 91 1.80 20.89 -5.64
CA VAL A 91 2.56 19.68 -5.97
C VAL A 91 1.65 18.57 -6.48
N VAL A 92 0.80 18.03 -5.62
CA VAL A 92 -0.02 16.86 -5.99
C VAL A 92 -1.25 17.22 -6.83
N LYS A 93 -1.69 18.47 -6.80
CA LYS A 93 -2.84 19.00 -7.53
C LYS A 93 -4.09 18.12 -7.34
N ASN A 94 -4.36 17.80 -6.08
CA ASN A 94 -5.46 16.91 -5.72
C ASN A 94 -5.93 17.16 -4.29
N HIS A 95 -7.24 17.37 -4.10
CA HIS A 95 -7.90 17.66 -2.82
C HIS A 95 -8.84 16.53 -2.38
N GLN A 96 -8.57 15.31 -2.80
CA GLN A 96 -9.38 14.17 -2.38
C GLN A 96 -9.31 13.98 -0.87
N LYS A 97 -10.46 13.58 -0.33
CA LYS A 97 -10.60 13.26 1.10
C LYS A 97 -10.83 11.76 1.26
N LEU A 98 -10.32 11.21 2.34
CA LEU A 98 -10.68 9.87 2.77
C LEU A 98 -12.11 9.89 3.27
N GLY A 99 -12.94 9.06 2.66
CA GLY A 99 -14.39 9.08 2.84
C GLY A 99 -14.88 8.61 4.20
N GLY A 100 -16.22 8.66 4.39
CA GLY A 100 -16.92 8.31 5.60
C GLY A 100 -16.96 9.49 6.59
N LYS A 101 -17.26 9.20 7.85
CA LYS A 101 -17.33 10.23 8.92
C LYS A 101 -16.00 10.98 9.13
N ALA A 102 -14.89 10.44 8.65
CA ALA A 102 -13.57 11.04 8.83
C ALA A 102 -13.39 12.29 7.98
N ASN A 103 -13.82 12.27 6.71
CA ASN A 103 -13.71 13.38 5.75
C ASN A 103 -12.37 14.16 5.81
N ILE A 104 -11.26 13.41 5.93
CA ILE A 104 -9.92 13.98 6.15
C ILE A 104 -9.24 14.16 4.80
N PRO A 105 -8.66 15.34 4.52
CA PRO A 105 -7.85 15.58 3.33
C PRO A 105 -6.66 14.61 3.26
N LYS A 106 -6.39 14.04 2.09
CA LYS A 106 -5.32 13.06 1.91
C LYS A 106 -3.93 13.64 2.19
N GLU A 107 -3.70 14.89 1.86
CA GLU A 107 -2.47 15.61 2.16
C GLU A 107 -2.22 15.73 3.68
N GLN A 108 -3.27 15.90 4.47
CA GLN A 108 -3.17 15.90 5.94
C GLN A 108 -2.79 14.53 6.48
N VAL A 109 -3.30 13.47 5.86
CA VAL A 109 -2.94 12.09 6.23
C VAL A 109 -1.48 11.80 5.89
N CYS A 110 -1.00 12.21 4.71
CA CYS A 110 0.42 12.08 4.34
C CYS A 110 1.32 12.80 5.34
N TYR A 111 1.01 14.05 5.64
CA TYR A 111 1.80 14.87 6.56
C TYR A 111 1.81 14.29 7.98
N LYS A 112 0.64 13.85 8.49
CA LYS A 112 0.54 13.25 9.82
C LYS A 112 1.29 11.93 9.94
N LEU A 113 1.21 11.11 8.90
CA LEU A 113 1.96 9.85 8.83
C LEU A 113 3.47 10.11 8.85
N ALA A 114 3.95 11.08 8.06
CA ALA A 114 5.35 11.48 8.06
C ALA A 114 5.80 11.98 9.44
N GLN A 115 4.98 12.81 10.13
CA GLN A 115 5.29 13.27 11.50
C GLN A 115 5.44 12.09 12.48
N TYR A 116 4.59 11.07 12.38
CA TYR A 116 4.70 9.89 13.25
C TYR A 116 5.95 9.07 12.98
N LEU A 117 6.30 8.88 11.70
CA LEU A 117 7.54 8.19 11.32
C LEU A 117 8.78 8.97 11.77
N SER A 118 8.80 10.28 11.56
CA SER A 118 9.89 11.14 12.04
C SER A 118 10.05 11.09 13.57
N TYR A 119 8.93 11.06 14.31
CA TYR A 119 8.98 10.91 15.77
C TYR A 119 9.62 9.57 16.21
N LEU A 120 9.48 8.53 15.40
CA LEU A 120 10.12 7.24 15.61
C LEU A 120 11.54 7.16 15.02
N HIS A 121 12.08 8.28 14.51
CA HIS A 121 13.37 8.35 13.82
C HIS A 121 13.47 7.44 12.59
N ILE A 122 12.34 7.20 11.91
CA ILE A 122 12.26 6.43 10.67
C ILE A 122 12.29 7.42 9.50
N GLU A 123 13.41 7.45 8.79
CA GLU A 123 13.67 8.40 7.71
C GLU A 123 13.63 7.75 6.33
N THR A 124 14.01 6.47 6.25
CA THR A 124 14.19 5.72 5.01
C THR A 124 13.41 4.41 5.01
N ILE A 125 13.39 3.72 3.86
CA ILE A 125 12.83 2.36 3.76
C ILE A 125 13.64 1.39 4.62
N GLU A 126 14.96 1.55 4.67
CA GLU A 126 15.85 0.73 5.50
C GLU A 126 15.51 0.88 6.99
N ASP A 127 15.30 2.12 7.47
CA ASP A 127 14.87 2.36 8.84
C ASP A 127 13.51 1.72 9.12
N PHE A 128 12.57 1.85 8.17
CA PHE A 128 11.24 1.28 8.28
C PHE A 128 11.28 -0.26 8.39
N GLN A 129 12.08 -0.91 7.57
CA GLN A 129 12.24 -2.37 7.56
C GLN A 129 13.00 -2.89 8.79
N SER A 130 14.00 -2.15 9.25
CA SER A 130 14.86 -2.54 10.39
C SER A 130 14.33 -2.07 11.73
N PHE A 131 13.19 -1.38 11.78
CA PHE A 131 12.62 -0.89 13.03
C PHE A 131 12.37 -2.06 14.00
N GLU A 132 12.88 -1.93 15.21
CA GLU A 132 13.00 -3.04 16.18
C GLU A 132 11.66 -3.71 16.48
N SER A 133 10.57 -2.94 16.58
CA SER A 133 9.23 -3.47 16.82
C SER A 133 8.29 -3.18 15.65
N GLN A 134 8.20 -4.12 14.71
CA GLN A 134 7.26 -4.03 13.58
C GLN A 134 5.80 -3.98 14.05
N GLU A 135 5.48 -4.60 15.20
CA GLU A 135 4.15 -4.52 15.80
C GLU A 135 3.82 -3.10 16.28
N LEU A 136 4.76 -2.44 16.99
CA LEU A 136 4.59 -1.05 17.41
C LEU A 136 4.46 -0.12 16.20
N LEU A 137 5.28 -0.33 15.18
CA LEU A 137 5.20 0.45 13.94
C LEU A 137 3.81 0.32 13.28
N GLU A 138 3.28 -0.89 13.21
CA GLU A 138 1.94 -1.14 12.70
C GLU A 138 0.86 -0.44 13.52
N ILE A 139 0.95 -0.47 14.85
CA ILE A 139 0.03 0.22 15.76
C ILE A 139 0.06 1.74 15.50
N VAL A 140 1.26 2.32 15.40
CA VAL A 140 1.43 3.77 15.16
C VAL A 140 0.87 4.18 13.80
N ILE A 141 1.15 3.42 12.75
CA ILE A 141 0.63 3.70 11.40
C ILE A 141 -0.90 3.56 11.38
N ARG A 142 -1.44 2.52 11.99
CA ARG A 142 -2.89 2.27 12.09
C ARG A 142 -3.62 3.35 12.87
N ALA A 143 -2.95 4.00 13.83
CA ALA A 143 -3.50 5.13 14.57
C ALA A 143 -3.66 6.39 13.72
N VAL A 144 -3.03 6.47 12.54
CA VAL A 144 -3.25 7.58 11.60
C VAL A 144 -4.66 7.48 11.04
N LYS A 145 -5.49 8.43 11.45
CA LYS A 145 -6.91 8.44 11.09
C LYS A 145 -7.08 8.49 9.57
N GLY A 146 -7.77 7.49 9.04
CA GLY A 146 -8.07 7.38 7.60
C GLY A 146 -7.32 6.27 6.88
N LEU A 147 -6.21 5.74 7.41
CA LEU A 147 -5.48 4.65 6.77
C LEU A 147 -6.21 3.30 6.85
N GLY A 148 -6.66 2.90 8.06
CA GLY A 148 -7.27 1.60 8.28
C GLY A 148 -6.35 0.41 7.91
N ASP A 149 -6.90 -0.80 7.90
CA ASP A 149 -6.13 -2.02 7.61
C ASP A 149 -5.54 -2.04 6.20
N ALA A 150 -6.34 -1.68 5.20
CA ALA A 150 -5.91 -1.68 3.80
C ALA A 150 -4.75 -0.69 3.56
N GLY A 151 -4.84 0.52 4.14
CA GLY A 151 -3.78 1.51 4.01
C GLY A 151 -2.52 1.10 4.76
N THR A 152 -2.66 0.59 5.99
CA THR A 152 -1.53 0.11 6.80
C THR A 152 -0.78 -1.01 6.07
N ASN A 153 -1.47 -2.07 5.66
CA ASN A 153 -0.83 -3.18 4.95
C ASN A 153 -0.21 -2.72 3.62
N TYR A 154 -0.87 -1.81 2.90
CA TYR A 154 -0.33 -1.32 1.64
C TYR A 154 0.95 -0.51 1.82
N LEU A 155 1.07 0.29 2.87
CA LEU A 155 2.32 1.00 3.17
C LEU A 155 3.47 0.02 3.43
N PHE A 156 3.25 -1.03 4.23
CA PHE A 156 4.25 -2.07 4.45
C PHE A 156 4.64 -2.77 3.14
N MET A 157 3.67 -3.08 2.28
CA MET A 157 3.92 -3.67 0.95
C MET A 157 4.80 -2.75 0.09
N LEU A 158 4.49 -1.46 0.04
CA LEU A 158 5.25 -0.48 -0.73
C LEU A 158 6.67 -0.29 -0.18
N ALA A 159 6.82 -0.36 1.14
CA ALA A 159 8.12 -0.33 1.83
C ALA A 159 8.89 -1.66 1.75
N GLY A 160 8.40 -2.67 1.00
CA GLY A 160 9.16 -3.88 0.67
C GLY A 160 8.72 -5.16 1.37
N ASP A 161 7.73 -5.13 2.26
CA ASP A 161 7.22 -6.36 2.90
C ASP A 161 6.54 -7.27 1.87
N ALA A 162 7.17 -8.39 1.57
CA ALA A 162 6.68 -9.38 0.60
C ALA A 162 5.56 -10.28 1.17
N ASN A 163 5.33 -10.23 2.48
CA ASN A 163 4.41 -11.13 3.19
C ASN A 163 3.08 -10.48 3.57
N ARG A 164 2.77 -9.31 3.04
CA ARG A 164 1.52 -8.58 3.28
C ARG A 164 0.57 -8.62 2.09
N CYS A 165 -0.74 -8.63 2.36
CA CYS A 165 -1.79 -8.35 1.38
C CYS A 165 -2.59 -7.11 1.79
N LYS A 166 -3.13 -6.40 0.78
CA LYS A 166 -3.99 -5.23 0.97
C LYS A 166 -5.46 -5.67 0.94
N PRO A 167 -6.18 -5.77 2.09
CA PRO A 167 -7.57 -6.21 2.11
C PRO A 167 -8.51 -5.13 1.55
N ASP A 168 -8.44 -4.90 0.24
CA ASP A 168 -9.27 -3.95 -0.47
C ASP A 168 -10.44 -4.63 -1.22
N VAL A 169 -11.21 -3.83 -1.95
CA VAL A 169 -12.39 -4.31 -2.68
C VAL A 169 -12.07 -5.42 -3.69
N HIS A 170 -10.91 -5.37 -4.34
CA HIS A 170 -10.50 -6.35 -5.34
C HIS A 170 -10.16 -7.69 -4.70
N ILE A 171 -9.46 -7.65 -3.57
CA ILE A 171 -9.15 -8.85 -2.77
C ILE A 171 -10.44 -9.50 -2.26
N HIS A 172 -11.37 -8.71 -1.70
CA HIS A 172 -12.66 -9.23 -1.24
C HIS A 172 -13.52 -9.80 -2.38
N HIS A 173 -13.50 -9.20 -3.57
CA HIS A 173 -14.19 -9.77 -4.74
C HIS A 173 -13.59 -11.13 -5.12
N CYS A 174 -12.25 -11.23 -5.19
CA CYS A 174 -11.59 -12.49 -5.48
C CYS A 174 -11.93 -13.58 -4.46
N ILE A 175 -11.90 -13.26 -3.17
CA ILE A 175 -12.25 -14.21 -2.11
C ILE A 175 -13.70 -14.66 -2.25
N LYS A 176 -14.63 -13.75 -2.53
CA LYS A 176 -16.03 -14.07 -2.74
C LYS A 176 -16.24 -14.99 -3.95
N ASP A 177 -15.54 -14.74 -5.06
CA ASP A 177 -15.62 -15.58 -6.26
C ASP A 177 -15.03 -16.97 -6.01
N ALA A 178 -13.95 -17.04 -5.24
CA ALA A 178 -13.26 -18.27 -4.92
C ALA A 178 -13.98 -19.15 -3.90
N CYS A 179 -14.52 -18.54 -2.86
CA CYS A 179 -15.01 -19.23 -1.67
C CYS A 179 -16.54 -19.16 -1.50
N GLY A 180 -17.23 -18.33 -2.30
CA GLY A 180 -18.66 -18.10 -2.20
C GLY A 180 -19.09 -17.30 -0.96
N CYS A 181 -18.16 -16.77 -0.18
CA CYS A 181 -18.45 -16.02 1.04
C CYS A 181 -17.51 -14.80 1.18
N SER A 182 -17.86 -13.89 2.07
CA SER A 182 -17.01 -12.78 2.48
C SER A 182 -16.34 -13.12 3.82
N ILE A 183 -15.14 -12.63 4.02
CA ILE A 183 -14.39 -12.74 5.29
C ILE A 183 -13.99 -11.34 5.79
N PRO A 184 -13.74 -11.17 7.10
CA PRO A 184 -13.21 -9.92 7.66
C PRO A 184 -11.80 -9.59 7.15
N ASN A 185 -11.41 -8.32 7.23
CA ASN A 185 -10.07 -7.85 6.79
C ASN A 185 -8.94 -8.59 7.51
N GLU A 186 -9.08 -8.81 8.81
CA GLU A 186 -8.10 -9.50 9.67
C GLU A 186 -7.85 -10.96 9.25
N GLU A 187 -8.83 -11.61 8.61
CA GLU A 187 -8.69 -12.97 8.12
C GLU A 187 -8.03 -13.04 6.73
N CYS A 188 -8.04 -11.96 5.95
CA CYS A 188 -7.45 -11.93 4.60
C CYS A 188 -5.96 -12.26 4.64
N GLN A 189 -5.23 -11.68 5.59
CA GLN A 189 -3.78 -11.90 5.72
C GLN A 189 -3.47 -13.39 5.97
N THR A 190 -4.20 -14.03 6.89
CA THR A 190 -4.02 -15.45 7.20
C THR A 190 -4.35 -16.32 5.99
N LEU A 191 -5.48 -16.06 5.32
CA LEU A 191 -5.87 -16.80 4.11
C LEU A 191 -4.80 -16.73 3.02
N PHE A 192 -4.25 -15.54 2.78
CA PHE A 192 -3.20 -15.34 1.77
C PHE A 192 -1.90 -16.02 2.15
N THR A 193 -1.50 -15.94 3.42
CA THR A 193 -0.29 -16.60 3.93
C THR A 193 -0.38 -18.11 3.78
N ASP A 194 -1.50 -18.72 4.19
CA ASP A 194 -1.74 -20.17 4.09
C ASP A 194 -1.80 -20.62 2.62
N ALA A 195 -2.50 -19.84 1.78
CA ALA A 195 -2.61 -20.16 0.35
C ALA A 195 -1.23 -20.11 -0.35
N VAL A 196 -0.44 -19.08 -0.07
CA VAL A 196 0.92 -18.95 -0.65
C VAL A 196 1.82 -20.08 -0.17
N ALA A 197 1.72 -20.51 1.09
CA ALA A 197 2.49 -21.66 1.59
C ALA A 197 2.22 -22.93 0.78
N ILE A 198 0.97 -23.15 0.36
CA ILE A 198 0.60 -24.29 -0.51
C ILE A 198 1.05 -24.05 -1.97
N LEU A 199 0.78 -22.86 -2.51
CA LEU A 199 1.07 -22.53 -3.91
C LEU A 199 2.58 -22.50 -4.22
N LYS A 200 3.42 -22.21 -3.23
CA LYS A 200 4.90 -22.23 -3.39
C LYS A 200 5.47 -23.59 -3.80
N GLN A 201 4.75 -24.68 -3.60
CA GLN A 201 5.17 -26.00 -4.08
C GLN A 201 5.28 -26.03 -5.61
N ASP A 202 4.37 -25.35 -6.30
CA ASP A 202 4.32 -25.26 -7.76
C ASP A 202 4.92 -23.94 -8.28
N TYR A 203 4.92 -22.90 -7.46
CA TYR A 203 5.35 -21.53 -7.80
C TYR A 203 6.33 -20.96 -6.74
N PRO A 204 7.60 -21.41 -6.73
CA PRO A 204 8.56 -21.11 -5.64
C PRO A 204 8.79 -19.63 -5.36
N TYR A 205 8.64 -18.78 -6.39
CA TYR A 205 8.87 -17.33 -6.29
C TYR A 205 7.63 -16.53 -5.87
N LEU A 206 6.50 -17.22 -5.65
CA LEU A 206 5.26 -16.54 -5.25
C LEU A 206 5.38 -16.03 -3.81
N THR A 207 5.02 -14.77 -3.60
CA THR A 207 4.87 -14.17 -2.27
C THR A 207 3.44 -13.69 -2.06
N VAL A 208 3.05 -13.40 -0.84
CA VAL A 208 1.73 -12.85 -0.52
C VAL A 208 1.48 -11.58 -1.32
N ARG A 209 2.46 -10.65 -1.35
CA ARG A 209 2.39 -9.41 -2.12
C ARG A 209 2.27 -9.66 -3.63
N LYS A 210 2.97 -10.67 -4.18
CA LYS A 210 2.84 -11.01 -5.61
C LYS A 210 1.46 -11.55 -5.93
N LEU A 211 0.92 -12.42 -5.08
CA LEU A 211 -0.44 -12.95 -5.24
C LEU A 211 -1.48 -11.82 -5.18
N ASP A 212 -1.36 -10.92 -4.22
CA ASP A 212 -2.18 -9.70 -4.11
C ASP A 212 -2.14 -8.88 -5.41
N GLY A 213 -0.95 -8.56 -5.90
CA GLY A 213 -0.78 -7.79 -7.14
C GLY A 213 -1.34 -8.49 -8.39
N ILE A 214 -1.26 -9.82 -8.48
CA ILE A 214 -1.86 -10.60 -9.58
C ILE A 214 -3.40 -10.49 -9.52
N ILE A 215 -3.97 -10.68 -8.34
CA ILE A 215 -5.42 -10.56 -8.11
C ILE A 215 -5.88 -9.14 -8.42
N TRP A 216 -5.19 -8.15 -7.88
CA TRP A 216 -5.52 -6.73 -8.08
C TRP A 216 -5.56 -6.38 -9.57
N ARG A 217 -4.55 -6.74 -10.36
CA ARG A 217 -4.52 -6.50 -11.82
C ARG A 217 -5.71 -7.12 -12.53
N LYS A 218 -6.05 -8.36 -12.19
CA LYS A 218 -7.20 -9.06 -12.80
C LYS A 218 -8.51 -8.34 -12.52
N TYR A 219 -8.77 -8.01 -11.26
CA TYR A 219 -10.05 -7.45 -10.84
C TYR A 219 -10.17 -5.95 -11.15
N GLN A 220 -9.08 -5.22 -11.14
CA GLN A 220 -9.05 -3.82 -11.54
C GLN A 220 -9.37 -3.64 -13.03
N ALA A 221 -8.94 -4.57 -13.89
CA ALA A 221 -9.26 -4.52 -15.33
C ALA A 221 -10.76 -4.78 -15.63
N GLN A 222 -11.53 -5.27 -14.65
CA GLN A 222 -12.97 -5.53 -14.76
C GLN A 222 -13.83 -4.41 -14.16
N SER A 223 -13.22 -3.39 -13.52
CA SER A 223 -13.88 -2.27 -12.82
C SER A 223 -13.83 -1.00 -13.65
#